data_29bfc08fea937907f62a5359b1b38818
#
_entry.id   29bfc08fea937907f62a5359b1b38818
#
_cell.length_a   1.000
_cell.length_b   1.000
_cell.length_c   1.000
_cell.angle_alpha   90.00
_cell.angle_beta   90.00
_cell.angle_gamma   90.00
#
_symmetry.space_group_name_H-M   'P 1'
#
loop_
_entity.id
_entity.type
_entity.pdbx_description
1 polymer ?
#
loop_
_entity_poly.entity_id
_entity_poly.type
_entity_poly.pdbx_seq_one_letter_code
_entity_poly.pdbx_strand_id
1 'polypeptide(L)'
;MLLENERKEIIVYGKKMITDGLTRGTGGNISICDAEQKLMAITPSGIDYFKLIPEDIVIIDVETGKIVDGSRVPSSESDMHRIFYKYRKDVFSVV
;
A
#
# COMPACT_ATOMS: atom_id res chain seq x y z
N MET A 1 2.14 6.45 -14.86
CA MET A 1 2.36 6.34 -13.41
C MET A 1 2.57 4.87 -13.04
N LEU A 2 3.61 4.59 -12.31
CA LEU A 2 3.96 3.23 -11.88
C LEU A 2 2.89 2.67 -10.95
N LEU A 3 2.41 1.46 -11.22
CA LEU A 3 1.35 0.79 -10.46
C LEU A 3 0.09 1.65 -10.31
N GLU A 4 -0.33 2.31 -11.36
CA GLU A 4 -1.46 3.24 -11.30
C GLU A 4 -2.76 2.55 -10.84
N ASN A 5 -3.07 1.38 -11.38
CA ASN A 5 -4.26 0.63 -10.99
C ASN A 5 -4.22 0.22 -9.53
N GLU A 6 -3.08 -0.28 -9.09
CA GLU A 6 -2.88 -0.70 -7.69
C GLU A 6 -3.02 0.48 -6.73
N ARG A 7 -2.49 1.65 -7.10
CA ARG A 7 -2.65 2.88 -6.30
C ARG A 7 -4.11 3.26 -6.14
N LYS A 8 -4.86 3.22 -7.24
CA LYS A 8 -6.30 3.55 -7.22
C LYS A 8 -7.11 2.55 -6.41
N GLU A 9 -6.81 1.28 -6.53
CA GLU A 9 -7.47 0.23 -5.75
C GLU A 9 -7.24 0.42 -4.25
N ILE A 10 -6.04 0.75 -3.83
CA ILE A 10 -5.72 1.02 -2.43
C ILE A 10 -6.61 2.12 -1.88
N ILE A 11 -6.77 3.21 -2.63
CA ILE A 11 -7.59 4.34 -2.19
C ILE A 11 -9.06 3.94 -2.08
N VAL A 12 -9.58 3.22 -3.07
CA VAL A 12 -10.97 2.75 -3.05
C VAL A 12 -11.22 1.84 -1.85
N TYR A 13 -10.37 0.86 -1.63
CA TYR A 13 -10.53 -0.07 -0.52
C TYR A 13 -10.32 0.60 0.84
N GLY A 14 -9.40 1.56 0.93
CA GLY A 14 -9.19 2.32 2.16
C GLY A 14 -10.44 3.10 2.58
N LYS A 15 -11.04 3.79 1.62
CA LYS A 15 -12.30 4.52 1.87
C LYS A 15 -13.42 3.57 2.29
N LYS A 16 -13.51 2.43 1.64
CA LYS A 16 -14.53 1.42 1.96
C LYS A 16 -14.35 0.89 3.37
N MET A 17 -13.11 0.63 3.79
CA MET A 17 -12.83 0.16 5.15
C MET A 17 -13.34 1.12 6.21
N ILE A 18 -13.14 2.43 6.00
CA ILE A 18 -13.64 3.45 6.93
C ILE A 18 -15.16 3.50 6.88
N THR A 19 -15.73 3.52 5.69
CA THR A 19 -17.19 3.60 5.50
C THR A 19 -17.90 2.41 6.14
N ASP A 20 -17.32 1.22 6.05
CA ASP A 20 -17.87 -0.02 6.62
C ASP A 20 -17.54 -0.19 8.11
N GLY A 21 -16.83 0.75 8.73
CA GLY A 21 -16.51 0.71 10.15
C GLY A 21 -15.39 -0.26 10.53
N LEU A 22 -14.59 -0.72 9.58
CA LEU A 22 -13.51 -1.68 9.83
C LEU A 22 -12.26 -1.01 10.39
N THR A 23 -12.08 0.28 10.17
CA THR A 23 -10.99 1.08 10.73
C THR A 23 -11.45 2.53 10.87
N ARG A 24 -10.64 3.37 11.49
CA ARG A 24 -10.95 4.78 11.75
C ARG A 24 -9.78 5.68 11.38
N GLY A 25 -10.10 6.87 10.83
CA GLY A 25 -9.15 7.94 10.61
C GLY A 25 -7.99 7.50 9.73
N THR A 26 -6.79 7.49 10.31
CA THR A 26 -5.55 7.07 9.64
C THR A 26 -5.14 5.65 10.01
N GLY A 27 -6.02 4.90 10.68
CA GLY A 27 -5.76 3.54 11.11
C GLY A 27 -5.69 2.56 9.95
N GLY A 28 -4.97 1.48 10.15
CA GLY A 28 -4.80 0.44 9.16
C GLY A 28 -3.78 0.82 8.10
N ASN A 29 -3.49 -0.13 7.25
CA ASN A 29 -2.61 0.05 6.09
C ASN A 29 -2.98 -0.98 5.05
N ILE A 30 -2.74 -0.67 3.79
CA ILE A 30 -3.08 -1.53 2.66
C ILE A 30 -1.92 -1.51 1.68
N SER A 31 -1.54 -2.68 1.19
CA SER A 31 -0.60 -2.78 0.09
C SER A 31 -1.12 -3.74 -0.97
N ILE A 32 -0.71 -3.51 -2.21
CA ILE A 32 -0.98 -4.39 -3.35
C ILE A 32 0.32 -4.49 -4.14
N CYS A 33 0.74 -5.70 -4.48
CA CYS A 33 1.93 -5.88 -5.30
C CYS A 33 1.56 -6.12 -6.77
N ASP A 34 2.54 -5.95 -7.65
CA ASP A 34 2.38 -6.29 -9.06
C ASP A 34 2.29 -7.82 -9.25
N ALA A 35 1.95 -8.24 -10.47
CA ALA A 35 1.78 -9.66 -10.78
C ALA A 35 3.06 -10.49 -10.58
N GLU A 36 4.22 -9.86 -10.67
CA GLU A 36 5.51 -10.50 -10.51
C GLU A 36 6.03 -10.45 -9.07
N GLN A 37 5.30 -9.77 -8.19
CA GLN A 37 5.65 -9.57 -6.77
C GLN A 37 7.02 -8.90 -6.59
N LYS A 38 7.40 -8.03 -7.51
CA LYS A 38 8.66 -7.28 -7.45
C LYS A 38 8.50 -5.92 -6.83
N LEU A 39 7.36 -5.27 -7.04
CA LEU A 39 7.06 -3.95 -6.51
C LEU A 39 5.75 -4.00 -5.75
N MET A 40 5.68 -3.29 -4.63
CA MET A 40 4.42 -3.12 -3.91
C MET A 40 4.07 -1.66 -3.80
N ALA A 41 2.77 -1.37 -3.95
CA ALA A 41 2.21 -0.07 -3.63
C ALA A 41 1.68 -0.16 -2.20
N ILE A 42 1.96 0.84 -1.37
CA ILE A 42 1.54 0.84 0.03
C ILE A 42 1.09 2.23 0.46
N THR A 43 0.13 2.26 1.37
CA THR A 43 -0.36 3.50 1.98
C THR A 43 0.76 4.23 2.71
N PRO A 44 0.75 5.58 2.67
CA PRO A 44 1.68 6.36 3.47
C PRO A 44 1.27 6.37 4.94
N SER A 45 2.22 6.71 5.81
CA SER A 45 1.98 6.86 7.23
C SER A 45 1.13 8.09 7.54
N GLY A 46 0.10 7.91 8.36
CA GLY A 46 -0.60 9.02 9.00
C GLY A 46 -1.52 9.88 8.12
N ILE A 47 -1.89 9.41 6.92
CA ILE A 47 -2.77 10.17 6.03
C ILE A 47 -4.17 9.56 6.00
N ASP A 48 -5.17 10.44 6.14
CA ASP A 48 -6.59 10.08 6.02
C ASP A 48 -6.87 9.53 4.62
N TYR A 49 -7.52 8.37 4.54
CA TYR A 49 -7.85 7.73 3.27
C TYR A 49 -8.69 8.62 2.34
N PHE A 50 -9.55 9.47 2.90
CA PHE A 50 -10.39 10.37 2.08
C PHE A 50 -9.59 11.52 1.46
N LYS A 51 -8.36 11.73 1.91
CA LYS A 51 -7.46 12.76 1.37
C LYS A 51 -6.38 12.19 0.46
N LEU A 52 -6.32 10.87 0.33
CA LEU A 52 -5.30 10.23 -0.51
C LEU A 52 -5.58 10.46 -1.99
N ILE A 53 -4.52 10.78 -2.71
CA ILE A 53 -4.48 10.78 -4.17
C ILE A 53 -3.43 9.75 -4.61
N PRO A 54 -3.47 9.27 -5.86
CA PRO A 54 -2.53 8.24 -6.30
C PRO A 54 -1.05 8.59 -6.09
N GLU A 55 -0.69 9.87 -6.19
CA GLU A 55 0.66 10.36 -5.97
C GLU A 55 1.15 10.17 -4.53
N ASP A 56 0.24 10.03 -3.57
CA ASP A 56 0.59 9.82 -2.16
C ASP A 56 0.98 8.37 -1.85
N ILE A 57 0.63 7.44 -2.71
CA ILE A 57 0.94 6.02 -2.51
C ILE A 57 2.43 5.80 -2.80
N VAL A 58 3.09 5.05 -1.92
CA VAL A 58 4.52 4.79 -2.01
C VAL A 58 4.77 3.45 -2.69
N ILE A 59 5.73 3.42 -3.61
CA ILE A 59 6.13 2.19 -4.29
C ILE A 59 7.46 1.72 -3.72
N ILE A 60 7.48 0.47 -3.27
CA ILE A 60 8.65 -0.13 -2.61
C ILE A 60 9.08 -1.39 -3.36
N ASP A 61 10.38 -1.56 -3.52
CA ASP A 61 10.98 -2.79 -4.05
C ASP A 61 10.81 -3.89 -3.01
N VAL A 62 10.13 -4.97 -3.38
CA VAL A 62 9.83 -6.08 -2.46
C VAL A 62 11.12 -6.75 -1.95
N GLU A 63 12.12 -6.92 -2.81
CA GLU A 63 13.35 -7.60 -2.46
C GLU A 63 14.23 -6.77 -1.52
N THR A 64 14.40 -5.50 -1.81
CA THR A 64 15.37 -4.65 -1.10
C THR A 64 14.76 -3.76 -0.03
N GLY A 65 13.45 -3.48 -0.11
CA GLY A 65 12.78 -2.53 0.78
C GLY A 65 13.02 -1.07 0.42
N LYS A 66 13.69 -0.80 -0.70
CA LYS A 66 13.96 0.59 -1.11
C LYS A 66 12.73 1.23 -1.73
N ILE A 67 12.55 2.52 -1.46
CA ILE A 67 11.50 3.32 -2.08
C ILE A 67 11.89 3.56 -3.54
N VAL A 68 11.00 3.16 -4.45
CA VAL A 68 11.17 3.33 -5.90
C VAL A 68 10.48 4.60 -6.38
N ASP A 69 9.34 4.94 -5.80
CA ASP A 69 8.57 6.13 -6.16
C ASP A 69 7.74 6.59 -4.98
N GLY A 70 7.50 7.91 -4.91
CA GLY A 70 6.69 8.53 -3.87
C GLY A 70 7.51 9.40 -2.94
N SER A 71 6.90 10.51 -2.50
CA SER A 71 7.53 11.50 -1.61
C SER A 71 7.07 11.37 -0.16
N ARG A 72 6.03 10.57 0.09
CA ARG A 72 5.51 10.37 1.44
C ARG A 72 6.31 9.31 2.18
N VAL A 73 6.24 9.35 3.50
CA VAL A 73 6.81 8.29 4.34
C VAL A 73 5.87 7.09 4.27
N PRO A 74 6.35 5.89 3.91
CA PRO A 74 5.48 4.72 3.87
C PRO A 74 5.02 4.32 5.26
N SER A 75 3.94 3.54 5.32
CA SER A 75 3.46 2.97 6.57
C SER A 75 4.60 2.31 7.35
N SER A 76 4.59 2.47 8.67
CA SER A 76 5.58 1.82 9.55
C SER A 76 5.54 0.29 9.47
N GLU A 77 4.47 -0.29 8.93
CA GLU A 77 4.33 -1.74 8.76
C GLU A 77 4.73 -2.22 7.37
N SER A 78 5.36 -1.36 6.56
CA SER A 78 5.75 -1.72 5.19
C SER A 78 6.66 -2.93 5.11
N ASP A 79 7.57 -3.12 6.05
CA ASP A 79 8.47 -4.28 6.06
C ASP A 79 7.69 -5.58 6.31
N MET A 80 6.68 -5.56 7.16
CA MET A 80 5.84 -6.72 7.39
C MET A 80 5.07 -7.11 6.12
N HIS A 81 4.48 -6.13 5.42
CA HIS A 81 3.81 -6.38 4.15
C HIS A 81 4.78 -6.95 3.12
N ARG A 82 5.97 -6.38 3.03
CA ARG A 82 7.00 -6.80 2.09
C ARG A 82 7.40 -8.26 2.27
N ILE A 83 7.52 -8.71 3.53
CA ILE A 83 7.88 -10.09 3.87
C ILE A 83 6.82 -11.06 3.34
N PHE A 84 5.54 -10.73 3.45
CA PHE A 84 4.49 -11.57 2.88
C PHE A 84 4.68 -11.78 1.38
N TYR A 85 4.96 -10.73 0.62
CA TYR A 85 5.17 -10.85 -0.82
C TYR A 85 6.45 -11.60 -1.17
N LYS A 86 7.49 -11.42 -0.38
CA LYS A 86 8.79 -12.06 -0.62
C LYS A 86 8.72 -13.58 -0.43
N TYR A 87 7.99 -14.05 0.55
CA TYR A 87 7.97 -15.46 0.94
C TYR A 87 6.67 -16.19 0.58
N ARG A 88 5.60 -15.50 0.27
CA ARG A 88 4.31 -16.08 -0.09
C ARG A 88 3.92 -15.66 -1.50
N LYS A 89 4.20 -16.52 -2.46
CA LYS A 89 3.98 -16.21 -3.89
C LYS A 89 2.50 -16.25 -4.29
N ASP A 90 1.64 -16.69 -3.40
CA ASP A 90 0.18 -16.69 -3.58
C ASP A 90 -0.50 -15.44 -3.01
N VAL A 91 0.26 -14.52 -2.40
CA VAL A 91 -0.28 -13.31 -1.76
C VAL A 91 0.01 -12.09 -2.64
N PHE A 92 -1.03 -11.34 -3.01
CA PHE A 92 -0.90 -10.15 -3.87
C PHE A 92 -1.42 -8.89 -3.21
N SER A 93 -2.08 -8.99 -2.05
CA SER A 93 -2.52 -7.84 -1.27
C SER A 93 -2.48 -8.16 0.22
N VAL A 94 -2.23 -7.15 1.03
CA VAL A 94 -2.18 -7.26 2.49
C VAL A 94 -2.89 -6.05 3.10
N VAL A 95 -3.68 -6.32 4.11
CA VAL A 95 -4.42 -5.30 4.85
C VAL A 95 -3.99 -5.31 6.32
#